data_429adadaf82e94f1e2be59fc47eeb153
#
_entry.id   429adadaf82e94f1e2be59fc47eeb153
#
_cell.length_a   1.000
_cell.length_b   1.000
_cell.length_c   1.000
_cell.angle_alpha   90.00
_cell.angle_beta   90.00
_cell.angle_gamma   90.00
#
_symmetry.space_group_name_H-M   'P 1'
#
loop_
_entity.id
_entity.type
_entity.pdbx_description
1 polymer ?
#
loop_
_entity_poly.entity_id
_entity_poly.type
_entity_poly.pdbx_seq_one_letter_code
_entity_poly.pdbx_strand_id
1 'polypeptide(L)'
;MGITTDLMHILVATIAALLAGMIWYQPFVFGNRWKELTKEYTGMTDDDLKPEPMRQIPMWFFVTLINAIVVYLVADRLDIQSRLSALKIAFALWAGFGLTFSSWAVIFARQRQSLWLINNGAFLMMQAIICFILVMWR
;
A
#
# COMPACT_ATOMS: atom_id res chain seq x y z
N MET A 1 22.73 -7.35 13.03
CA MET A 1 22.80 -7.00 11.60
C MET A 1 23.27 -5.56 11.46
N GLY A 2 23.99 -5.22 10.38
CA GLY A 2 24.46 -3.85 10.20
C GLY A 2 23.37 -2.94 9.62
N ILE A 3 23.39 -1.66 9.98
CA ILE A 3 22.42 -0.63 9.50
C ILE A 3 22.27 -0.64 7.97
N THR A 4 23.36 -0.92 7.23
CA THR A 4 23.33 -1.01 5.76
C THR A 4 22.49 -2.17 5.23
N THR A 5 22.50 -3.32 5.92
CA THR A 5 21.70 -4.50 5.55
C THR A 5 20.23 -4.23 5.78
N ASP A 6 19.88 -3.59 6.91
CA ASP A 6 18.50 -3.26 7.25
C ASP A 6 17.90 -2.25 6.26
N LEU A 7 18.68 -1.24 5.85
CA LEU A 7 18.26 -0.28 4.81
C LEU A 7 18.00 -0.97 3.46
N MET A 8 18.83 -1.94 3.09
CA MET A 8 18.65 -2.67 1.84
C MET A 8 17.35 -3.48 1.85
N HIS A 9 17.04 -4.15 2.97
CA HIS A 9 15.78 -4.89 3.12
C HIS A 9 14.55 -3.98 3.04
N ILE A 10 14.60 -2.80 3.68
CA ILE A 10 13.55 -1.79 3.61
C ILE A 10 13.34 -1.30 2.17
N LEU A 11 14.41 -1.02 1.44
CA LEU A 11 14.33 -0.57 0.05
C LEU A 11 13.73 -1.65 -0.86
N VAL A 12 14.17 -2.91 -0.72
CA VAL A 12 13.62 -4.03 -1.52
C VAL A 12 12.14 -4.24 -1.20
N ALA A 13 11.74 -4.20 0.06
CA ALA A 13 10.34 -4.30 0.45
C ALA A 13 9.49 -3.16 -0.14
N THR A 14 10.03 -1.93 -0.12
CA THR A 14 9.39 -0.75 -0.73
C THR A 14 9.19 -0.93 -2.22
N ILE A 15 10.23 -1.32 -2.96
CA ILE A 15 10.17 -1.51 -4.41
C ILE A 15 9.20 -2.64 -4.77
N ALA A 16 9.25 -3.77 -4.07
CA ALA A 16 8.35 -4.90 -4.29
C ALA A 16 6.88 -4.51 -4.08
N ALA A 17 6.59 -3.76 -3.02
CA ALA A 17 5.23 -3.27 -2.75
C ALA A 17 4.75 -2.29 -3.84
N LEU A 18 5.61 -1.39 -4.32
CA LEU A 18 5.29 -0.48 -5.41
C LEU A 18 4.99 -1.22 -6.71
N LEU A 19 5.82 -2.19 -7.08
CA LEU A 19 5.61 -2.99 -8.29
C LEU A 19 4.27 -3.75 -8.21
N ALA A 20 3.97 -4.35 -7.07
CA ALA A 20 2.68 -5.00 -6.86
C ALA A 20 1.50 -4.02 -6.94
N GLY A 21 1.63 -2.83 -6.37
CA GLY A 21 0.64 -1.77 -6.49
C GLY A 21 0.45 -1.29 -7.94
N MET A 22 1.54 -1.15 -8.72
CA MET A 22 1.45 -0.82 -10.14
C MET A 22 0.70 -1.91 -10.92
N ILE A 23 0.94 -3.20 -10.62
CA ILE A 23 0.21 -4.31 -11.23
C ILE A 23 -1.27 -4.26 -10.85
N TRP A 24 -1.60 -3.97 -9.60
CA TRP A 24 -2.98 -3.89 -9.11
C TRP A 24 -3.84 -2.90 -9.91
N TYR A 25 -3.27 -1.75 -10.25
CA TYR A 25 -3.95 -0.69 -11.00
C TYR A 25 -3.79 -0.81 -12.52
N GLN A 26 -3.27 -1.94 -13.03
CA GLN A 26 -3.27 -2.19 -14.48
C GLN A 26 -4.69 -2.46 -15.00
N PRO A 27 -4.99 -2.11 -16.26
CA PRO A 27 -6.32 -2.29 -16.86
C PRO A 27 -6.86 -3.72 -16.77
N PHE A 28 -5.98 -4.73 -16.82
CA PHE A 28 -6.35 -6.15 -16.77
C PHE A 28 -6.59 -6.68 -15.33
N VAL A 29 -6.33 -5.87 -14.29
CA VAL A 29 -6.64 -6.20 -12.89
C VAL A 29 -7.81 -5.33 -12.43
N PHE A 30 -7.55 -4.22 -11.77
CA PHE A 30 -8.59 -3.31 -11.26
C PHE A 30 -8.57 -1.92 -11.91
N GLY A 31 -7.58 -1.61 -12.76
CA GLY A 31 -7.35 -0.26 -13.27
C GLY A 31 -8.52 0.32 -14.04
N ASN A 32 -9.18 -0.46 -14.91
CA ASN A 32 -10.36 0.01 -15.66
C ASN A 32 -11.52 0.33 -14.72
N ARG A 33 -11.80 -0.55 -13.76
CA ARG A 33 -12.88 -0.35 -12.79
C ARG A 33 -12.57 0.80 -11.84
N TRP A 34 -11.32 0.93 -11.43
CA TRP A 34 -10.85 2.05 -10.62
C TRP A 34 -11.06 3.40 -11.34
N LYS A 35 -10.69 3.50 -12.62
CA LYS A 35 -10.90 4.71 -13.43
C LYS A 35 -12.36 5.09 -13.53
N GLU A 36 -13.22 4.13 -13.85
CA GLU A 36 -14.67 4.33 -13.97
C GLU A 36 -15.25 4.89 -12.68
N LEU A 37 -14.98 4.22 -11.56
CA LEU A 37 -15.48 4.64 -10.24
C LEU A 37 -14.89 5.97 -9.78
N THR A 38 -13.65 6.26 -10.13
CA THR A 38 -13.00 7.54 -9.82
C THR A 38 -13.66 8.67 -10.59
N LYS A 39 -13.94 8.49 -11.89
CA LYS A 39 -14.66 9.48 -12.70
C LYS A 39 -16.06 9.75 -12.16
N GLU A 40 -16.79 8.70 -11.80
CA GLU A 40 -18.12 8.86 -11.20
C GLU A 40 -18.07 9.62 -9.87
N TYR A 41 -17.06 9.38 -9.06
CA TYR A 41 -16.94 9.99 -7.73
C TYR A 41 -16.44 11.43 -7.79
N THR A 42 -15.46 11.73 -8.64
CA THR A 42 -14.76 13.02 -8.66
C THR A 42 -15.26 13.97 -9.76
N GLY A 43 -15.95 13.44 -10.78
CA GLY A 43 -16.28 14.19 -11.99
C GLY A 43 -15.10 14.42 -12.94
N MET A 44 -13.94 13.80 -12.67
CA MET A 44 -12.74 13.90 -13.51
C MET A 44 -12.96 13.26 -14.87
N THR A 45 -12.29 13.80 -15.88
CA THR A 45 -12.24 13.27 -17.25
C THR A 45 -11.11 12.25 -17.43
N ASP A 46 -11.07 11.59 -18.59
CA ASP A 46 -9.94 10.71 -18.93
C ASP A 46 -8.61 11.48 -19.04
N ASP A 47 -8.66 12.74 -19.43
CA ASP A 47 -7.48 13.61 -19.49
C ASP A 47 -6.93 13.94 -18.10
N ASP A 48 -7.80 14.16 -17.12
CA ASP A 48 -7.41 14.44 -15.73
C ASP A 48 -6.81 13.20 -15.05
N LEU A 49 -7.18 12.00 -15.50
CA LEU A 49 -6.69 10.73 -14.98
C LEU A 49 -5.50 10.14 -15.75
N LYS A 50 -4.92 10.90 -16.69
CA LYS A 50 -3.69 10.48 -17.38
C LYS A 50 -2.55 10.30 -16.37
N PRO A 51 -1.76 9.23 -16.50
CA PRO A 51 -0.63 9.01 -15.61
C PRO A 51 0.41 10.14 -15.73
N GLU A 52 0.81 10.69 -14.60
CA GLU A 52 1.94 11.62 -14.48
C GLU A 52 3.10 10.95 -13.74
N PRO A 53 3.82 10.00 -14.38
CA PRO A 53 4.77 9.14 -13.67
C PRO A 53 5.90 9.91 -13.01
N MET A 54 6.36 11.02 -13.61
CA MET A 54 7.43 11.85 -13.06
C MET A 54 7.07 12.48 -11.70
N ARG A 55 5.79 12.72 -11.45
CA ARG A 55 5.31 13.26 -10.18
C ARG A 55 4.80 12.17 -9.24
N GLN A 56 4.02 11.25 -9.77
CA GLN A 56 3.30 10.24 -8.98
C GLN A 56 4.24 9.17 -8.40
N ILE A 57 5.18 8.66 -9.19
CA ILE A 57 6.07 7.57 -8.75
C ILE A 57 6.97 8.00 -7.59
N PRO A 58 7.68 9.14 -7.63
CA PRO A 58 8.48 9.58 -6.50
C PRO A 58 7.66 9.79 -5.23
N MET A 59 6.49 10.43 -5.33
CA MET A 59 5.62 10.64 -4.17
C MET A 59 5.16 9.31 -3.56
N TRP A 60 4.71 8.38 -4.40
CA TRP A 60 4.27 7.07 -3.96
C TRP A 60 5.43 6.26 -3.35
N PHE A 61 6.62 6.36 -3.95
CA PHE A 61 7.83 5.76 -3.40
C PHE A 61 8.13 6.25 -1.98
N PHE A 62 8.15 7.57 -1.75
CA PHE A 62 8.41 8.12 -0.41
C PHE A 62 7.37 7.71 0.62
N VAL A 63 6.09 7.73 0.27
CA VAL A 63 5.02 7.29 1.17
C VAL A 63 5.17 5.81 1.52
N THR A 64 5.46 4.97 0.53
CA THR A 64 5.66 3.53 0.73
C THR A 64 6.93 3.24 1.53
N LEU A 65 7.99 4.01 1.31
CA LEU A 65 9.23 3.92 2.08
C LEU A 65 9.00 4.25 3.56
N ILE A 66 8.28 5.33 3.86
CA ILE A 66 7.94 5.68 5.24
C ILE A 66 7.15 4.55 5.90
N ASN A 67 6.17 3.98 5.20
CA ASN A 67 5.42 2.83 5.70
C ASN A 67 6.34 1.62 5.96
N ALA A 68 7.26 1.30 5.05
CA ALA A 68 8.20 0.19 5.22
C ALA A 68 9.13 0.40 6.42
N ILE A 69 9.60 1.62 6.66
CA ILE A 69 10.40 1.98 7.85
C ILE A 69 9.59 1.75 9.12
N VAL A 70 8.35 2.23 9.17
CA VAL A 70 7.48 2.04 10.35
C VAL A 70 7.22 0.57 10.61
N VAL A 71 6.91 -0.20 9.56
CA VAL A 71 6.71 -1.66 9.67
C VAL A 71 7.97 -2.35 10.18
N TYR A 72 9.14 -1.97 9.67
CA TYR A 72 10.42 -2.49 10.15
C TYR A 72 10.59 -2.24 11.66
N LEU A 73 10.37 -1.01 12.12
CA LEU A 73 10.49 -0.65 13.53
C LEU A 73 9.49 -1.41 14.42
N VAL A 74 8.25 -1.59 13.96
CA VAL A 74 7.23 -2.36 14.68
C VAL A 74 7.63 -3.84 14.75
N ALA A 75 8.05 -4.43 13.62
CA ALA A 75 8.48 -5.82 13.55
C ALA A 75 9.71 -6.08 14.44
N ASP A 76 10.63 -5.10 14.50
CA ASP A 76 11.81 -5.15 15.38
C ASP A 76 11.44 -5.13 16.84
N ARG A 77 10.61 -4.18 17.25
CA ARG A 77 10.18 -4.03 18.66
C ARG A 77 9.35 -5.19 19.17
N LEU A 78 8.59 -5.85 18.32
CA LEU A 78 7.76 -7.01 18.66
C LEU A 78 8.46 -8.36 18.45
N ASP A 79 9.72 -8.34 18.03
CA ASP A 79 10.53 -9.54 17.74
C ASP A 79 9.81 -10.56 16.84
N ILE A 80 9.24 -10.07 15.74
CA ILE A 80 8.44 -10.89 14.83
C ILE A 80 9.37 -11.71 13.94
N GLN A 81 9.37 -13.04 14.12
CA GLN A 81 10.26 -13.95 13.40
C GLN A 81 9.55 -14.95 12.50
N SER A 82 8.22 -15.03 12.54
CA SER A 82 7.46 -16.00 11.75
C SER A 82 6.64 -15.33 10.65
N ARG A 83 6.51 -16.01 9.49
CA ARG A 83 5.69 -15.57 8.36
C ARG A 83 4.24 -15.32 8.75
N LEU A 84 3.67 -16.19 9.57
CA LEU A 84 2.30 -16.06 10.04
C LEU A 84 2.13 -14.83 10.93
N SER A 85 3.08 -14.56 11.81
CA SER A 85 3.08 -13.35 12.66
C SER A 85 3.23 -12.09 11.81
N ALA A 86 4.07 -12.11 10.76
CA ALA A 86 4.19 -11.01 9.81
C ALA A 86 2.85 -10.67 9.13
N LEU A 87 2.13 -11.69 8.66
CA LEU A 87 0.82 -11.49 8.03
C LEU A 87 -0.25 -10.99 9.03
N LYS A 88 -0.22 -11.50 10.26
CA LYS A 88 -1.12 -11.01 11.33
C LYS A 88 -0.88 -9.53 11.64
N ILE A 89 0.38 -9.11 11.73
CA ILE A 89 0.73 -7.70 11.95
C ILE A 89 0.36 -6.85 10.73
N ALA A 90 0.61 -7.33 9.50
CA ALA A 90 0.19 -6.64 8.30
C ALA A 90 -1.32 -6.37 8.30
N PHE A 91 -2.11 -7.41 8.62
CA PHE A 91 -3.56 -7.29 8.71
C PHE A 91 -3.98 -6.35 9.85
N ALA A 92 -3.37 -6.45 11.03
CA ALA A 92 -3.70 -5.59 12.16
C ALA A 92 -3.40 -4.11 11.88
N LEU A 93 -2.25 -3.80 11.29
CA LEU A 93 -1.89 -2.43 10.90
C LEU A 93 -2.83 -1.90 9.80
N TRP A 94 -3.12 -2.71 8.80
CA TRP A 94 -4.08 -2.34 7.77
C TRP A 94 -5.48 -2.12 8.33
N ALA A 95 -6.01 -3.04 9.13
CA ALA A 95 -7.36 -2.94 9.70
C ALA A 95 -7.47 -1.80 10.71
N GLY A 96 -6.46 -1.64 11.60
CA GLY A 96 -6.47 -0.63 12.65
C GLY A 96 -6.22 0.79 12.16
N PHE A 97 -5.44 0.96 11.10
CA PHE A 97 -5.07 2.28 10.59
C PHE A 97 -5.54 2.49 9.14
N GLY A 98 -5.16 1.65 8.19
CA GLY A 98 -5.49 1.81 6.78
C GLY A 98 -6.99 1.83 6.54
N LEU A 99 -7.68 0.79 6.96
CA LEU A 99 -9.12 0.63 6.77
C LEU A 99 -9.91 1.70 7.55
N THR A 100 -9.57 1.91 8.82
CA THR A 100 -10.30 2.85 9.68
C THR A 100 -10.18 4.29 9.21
N PHE A 101 -8.96 4.77 8.93
CA PHE A 101 -8.77 6.14 8.44
C PHE A 101 -9.34 6.35 7.04
N SER A 102 -9.22 5.38 6.14
CA SER A 102 -9.80 5.50 4.79
C SER A 102 -11.33 5.43 4.78
N SER A 103 -11.96 4.83 5.80
CA SER A 103 -13.43 4.79 5.93
C SER A 103 -14.07 6.17 6.02
N TRP A 104 -13.32 7.17 6.48
CA TRP A 104 -13.72 8.56 6.46
C TRP A 104 -14.21 9.02 5.07
N ALA A 105 -13.54 8.57 4.01
CA ALA A 105 -13.93 8.91 2.64
C ALA A 105 -15.32 8.37 2.27
N VAL A 106 -15.69 7.18 2.75
CA VAL A 106 -17.03 6.61 2.52
C VAL A 106 -18.07 7.32 3.39
N ILE A 107 -17.76 7.55 4.67
CA ILE A 107 -18.71 8.08 5.65
C ILE A 107 -19.05 9.55 5.34
N PHE A 108 -18.05 10.39 5.12
CA PHE A 108 -18.22 11.83 5.02
C PHE A 108 -18.09 12.39 3.60
N ALA A 109 -17.17 11.83 2.78
CA ALA A 109 -16.96 12.31 1.42
C ALA A 109 -17.80 11.58 0.36
N ARG A 110 -18.70 10.67 0.78
CA ARG A 110 -19.62 9.92 -0.10
C ARG A 110 -18.90 9.11 -1.19
N GLN A 111 -17.67 8.67 -0.92
CA GLN A 111 -16.96 7.78 -1.82
C GLN A 111 -17.71 6.46 -1.96
N ARG A 112 -17.78 5.91 -3.19
CA ARG A 112 -18.40 4.58 -3.40
C ARG A 112 -17.60 3.50 -2.69
N GLN A 113 -18.31 2.59 -2.04
CA GLN A 113 -17.69 1.46 -1.33
C GLN A 113 -16.82 0.60 -2.26
N SER A 114 -17.22 0.43 -3.52
CA SER A 114 -16.44 -0.34 -4.50
C SER A 114 -15.06 0.29 -4.78
N LEU A 115 -14.99 1.62 -4.92
CA LEU A 115 -13.72 2.34 -5.08
C LEU A 115 -12.85 2.23 -3.83
N TRP A 116 -13.47 2.40 -2.66
CA TRP A 116 -12.80 2.25 -1.38
C TRP A 116 -12.23 0.84 -1.17
N LEU A 117 -12.99 -0.22 -1.54
CA LEU A 117 -12.53 -1.59 -1.45
C LEU A 117 -11.34 -1.88 -2.38
N ILE A 118 -11.33 -1.36 -3.61
CA ILE A 118 -10.21 -1.50 -4.55
C ILE A 118 -8.94 -0.89 -3.94
N ASN A 119 -9.03 0.32 -3.41
CA ASN A 119 -7.89 1.02 -2.80
C ASN A 119 -7.40 0.33 -1.52
N ASN A 120 -8.32 -0.10 -0.66
CA ASN A 120 -7.96 -0.81 0.58
C ASN A 120 -7.41 -2.22 0.32
N GLY A 121 -7.87 -2.89 -0.73
CA GLY A 121 -7.28 -4.15 -1.18
C GLY A 121 -5.83 -3.98 -1.63
N ALA A 122 -5.52 -2.92 -2.39
CA ALA A 122 -4.15 -2.58 -2.75
C ALA A 122 -3.28 -2.33 -1.51
N PHE A 123 -3.78 -1.56 -0.54
CA PHE A 123 -3.04 -1.29 0.70
C PHE A 123 -2.78 -2.55 1.51
N LEU A 124 -3.76 -3.43 1.64
CA LEU A 124 -3.57 -4.71 2.33
C LEU A 124 -2.51 -5.58 1.65
N MET A 125 -2.57 -5.69 0.33
CA MET A 125 -1.58 -6.44 -0.46
C MET A 125 -0.18 -5.86 -0.29
N MET A 126 -0.01 -4.55 -0.44
CA MET A 126 1.27 -3.88 -0.27
C MET A 126 1.81 -4.04 1.16
N GLN A 127 0.94 -3.89 2.16
CA GLN A 127 1.28 -4.07 3.57
C GLN A 127 1.75 -5.50 3.87
N ALA A 128 1.07 -6.50 3.31
CA ALA A 128 1.45 -7.90 3.46
C ALA A 128 2.81 -8.20 2.82
N ILE A 129 3.10 -7.65 1.64
CA ILE A 129 4.40 -7.78 0.95
C ILE A 129 5.52 -7.17 1.79
N ILE A 130 5.34 -5.95 2.30
CA ILE A 130 6.34 -5.27 3.13
C ILE A 130 6.63 -6.09 4.38
N CYS A 131 5.60 -6.47 5.14
CA CYS A 131 5.77 -7.26 6.36
C CYS A 131 6.44 -8.61 6.08
N PHE A 132 6.02 -9.30 5.01
CA PHE A 132 6.57 -10.59 4.65
C PHE A 132 8.06 -10.52 4.30
N ILE A 133 8.47 -9.57 3.45
CA ILE A 133 9.86 -9.38 3.04
C ILE A 133 10.73 -9.02 4.24
N LEU A 134 10.30 -8.05 5.05
CA LEU A 134 11.07 -7.58 6.18
C LEU A 134 11.28 -8.65 7.26
N VAL A 135 10.31 -9.54 7.45
CA VAL A 135 10.45 -10.65 8.42
C VAL A 135 11.25 -11.81 7.84
N MET A 136 11.19 -12.06 6.54
CA MET A 136 11.92 -13.16 5.89
C MET A 136 13.43 -12.97 5.87
N TRP A 137 13.91 -11.74 5.96
CA TRP A 137 15.32 -11.40 5.92
C TRP A 137 15.93 -11.01 7.27
N ARG A 138 15.22 -11.31 8.34
CA ARG A 138 15.70 -11.14 9.72
C ARG A 138 16.47 -12.34 10.27
#